data_e35a710f03d379cc55b0845f8092592b
#
_entry.id   e35a710f03d379cc55b0845f8092592b
#
_cell.length_a   1.000
_cell.length_b   1.000
_cell.length_c   1.000
_cell.angle_alpha   90.00
_cell.angle_beta   90.00
_cell.angle_gamma   90.00
#
_symmetry.space_group_name_H-M   'P 1'
#
loop_
_entity.id
_entity.type
_entity.pdbx_description
1 polymer ?
#
loop_
_entity_poly.entity_id
_entity_poly.type
_entity_poly.pdbx_seq_one_letter_code
_entity_poly.pdbx_strand_id
1 'polypeptide(L)'
;MPELSKSQLEKAVVDAVQKGFPGSTDFVLADIGIKMAEGVSMYAEFKRLSDDPADAKKGRMQEDFCYVIVFPNGDTKLLDNGEELVLYFQALLDRKRTVWQRFSELNFNDMIGAFIAFAVIGGFTFLIIHAALNNIPPEDWISKEFLAIVSMVLGFYFGRNPKSKD
;
A
#
# COMPACT_ATOMS: atom_id res chain seq x y z
N MET A 1 -1.36 24.49 -7.02
CA MET A 1 -0.28 24.53 -6.01
C MET A 1 0.93 25.12 -6.71
N PRO A 2 1.67 26.05 -6.10
CA PRO A 2 2.89 26.58 -6.70
C PRO A 2 3.88 25.44 -6.92
N GLU A 3 4.32 25.26 -8.17
CA GLU A 3 5.42 24.36 -8.47
C GLU A 3 6.71 24.93 -7.86
N LEU A 4 7.44 24.09 -7.15
CA LEU A 4 8.76 24.46 -6.65
C LEU A 4 9.68 24.78 -7.84
N SER A 5 10.43 25.86 -7.76
CA SER A 5 11.42 26.16 -8.77
C SER A 5 12.53 25.11 -8.78
N LYS A 6 13.24 24.95 -9.91
CA LYS A 6 14.34 24.00 -10.03
C LYS A 6 15.37 24.17 -8.92
N SER A 7 15.74 25.41 -8.61
CA SER A 7 16.71 25.68 -7.53
C SER A 7 16.21 25.33 -6.13
N GLN A 8 14.90 25.45 -5.88
CA GLN A 8 14.29 25.03 -4.61
C GLN A 8 14.27 23.51 -4.49
N LEU A 9 14.00 22.79 -5.58
CA LEU A 9 14.07 21.33 -5.63
C LEU A 9 15.48 20.83 -5.36
N GLU A 10 16.48 21.38 -6.09
CA GLU A 10 17.88 20.99 -5.91
C GLU A 10 18.35 21.25 -4.47
N LYS A 11 18.00 22.40 -3.89
CA LYS A 11 18.33 22.70 -2.51
C LYS A 11 17.67 21.71 -1.53
N ALA A 12 16.38 21.42 -1.70
CA ALA A 12 15.66 20.48 -0.84
C ALA A 12 16.29 19.07 -0.90
N VAL A 13 16.74 18.63 -2.08
CA VAL A 13 17.44 17.36 -2.24
C VAL A 13 18.78 17.36 -1.51
N VAL A 14 19.60 18.39 -1.69
CA VAL A 14 20.91 18.49 -1.01
C VAL A 14 20.72 18.50 0.50
N ASP A 15 19.79 19.32 1.01
CA ASP A 15 19.49 19.38 2.45
C ASP A 15 19.03 18.01 3.00
N ALA A 16 18.21 17.28 2.24
CA ALA A 16 17.76 15.96 2.63
C ALA A 16 18.90 14.94 2.69
N VAL A 17 19.76 14.94 1.67
CA VAL A 17 20.92 14.05 1.61
C VAL A 17 21.92 14.37 2.72
N GLN A 18 22.21 15.65 2.97
CA GLN A 18 23.12 16.04 4.06
C GLN A 18 22.57 15.68 5.44
N LYS A 19 21.23 15.69 5.60
CA LYS A 19 20.59 15.26 6.84
C LYS A 19 20.67 13.75 7.05
N GLY A 20 20.49 12.94 5.98
CA GLY A 20 20.58 11.49 6.03
C GLY A 20 22.02 10.99 6.08
N PHE A 21 22.92 11.66 5.33
CA PHE A 21 24.34 11.32 5.22
C PHE A 21 25.21 12.53 5.57
N PRO A 22 25.45 12.80 6.84
CA PRO A 22 26.25 13.95 7.29
C PRO A 22 27.66 13.95 6.72
N GLY A 23 28.09 15.11 6.21
CA GLY A 23 29.44 15.24 5.60
C GLY A 23 29.50 14.88 4.11
N SER A 24 28.34 14.64 3.45
CA SER A 24 28.29 14.42 2.00
C SER A 24 28.69 15.67 1.22
N THR A 25 29.41 15.47 0.11
CA THR A 25 29.92 16.50 -0.80
C THR A 25 29.75 16.07 -2.25
N ASP A 26 30.09 16.95 -3.19
CA ASP A 26 30.16 16.68 -4.64
C ASP A 26 28.83 16.12 -5.22
N PHE A 27 27.72 16.82 -4.95
CA PHE A 27 26.40 16.39 -5.38
C PHE A 27 26.21 16.49 -6.88
N VAL A 28 25.78 15.40 -7.51
CA VAL A 28 25.26 15.35 -8.88
C VAL A 28 23.79 14.96 -8.81
N LEU A 29 22.90 15.86 -9.25
CA LEU A 29 21.47 15.70 -9.17
C LEU A 29 20.88 15.44 -10.56
N ALA A 30 20.01 14.45 -10.68
CA ALA A 30 19.27 14.15 -11.89
C ALA A 30 17.78 14.05 -11.60
N ASP A 31 16.96 14.64 -12.46
CA ASP A 31 15.51 14.44 -12.45
C ASP A 31 15.23 13.07 -13.08
N ILE A 32 14.58 12.18 -12.34
CA ILE A 32 14.19 10.86 -12.84
C ILE A 32 12.98 10.96 -13.80
N GLY A 33 12.39 12.17 -13.93
CA GLY A 33 11.24 12.40 -14.81
C GLY A 33 9.92 11.84 -14.28
N ILE A 34 9.92 11.24 -13.10
CA ILE A 34 8.68 10.73 -12.48
C ILE A 34 8.04 11.86 -11.68
N LYS A 35 7.15 12.59 -12.34
CA LYS A 35 6.30 13.59 -11.70
C LYS A 35 5.02 12.92 -11.22
N MET A 36 4.81 12.94 -9.92
CA MET A 36 3.58 12.46 -9.30
C MET A 36 2.73 13.65 -8.83
N ALA A 37 1.42 13.42 -8.70
CA ALA A 37 0.54 14.39 -8.06
C ALA A 37 0.99 14.77 -6.63
N GLU A 38 1.82 13.93 -6.02
CA GLU A 38 2.26 14.04 -4.63
C GLU A 38 3.72 14.52 -4.49
N GLY A 39 4.49 14.61 -5.58
CA GLY A 39 5.89 15.05 -5.50
C GLY A 39 6.72 14.81 -6.76
N VAL A 40 7.97 15.24 -6.72
CA VAL A 40 8.97 15.05 -7.75
C VAL A 40 10.05 14.09 -7.23
N SER A 41 10.38 13.08 -8.01
CA SER A 41 11.44 12.13 -7.67
C SER A 41 12.76 12.55 -8.30
N MET A 42 13.78 12.69 -7.47
CA MET A 42 15.13 13.09 -7.85
C MET A 42 16.11 11.99 -7.48
N TYR A 43 17.13 11.82 -8.31
CA TYR A 43 18.29 10.98 -8.06
C TYR A 43 19.45 11.86 -7.63
N ALA A 44 20.17 11.45 -6.59
CA ALA A 44 21.34 12.17 -6.09
C ALA A 44 22.53 11.22 -5.96
N GLU A 45 23.62 11.55 -6.65
CA GLU A 45 24.95 10.98 -6.40
C GLU A 45 25.74 11.95 -5.53
N PHE A 46 26.52 11.42 -4.61
CA PHE A 46 27.34 12.22 -3.71
C PHE A 46 28.54 11.42 -3.20
N LYS A 47 29.52 12.13 -2.65
CA LYS A 47 30.65 11.50 -1.96
C LYS A 47 30.47 11.61 -0.45
N ARG A 48 30.73 10.54 0.25
CA ARG A 48 30.77 10.50 1.71
C ARG A 48 31.97 9.72 2.23
N LEU A 49 32.27 9.85 3.51
CA LEU A 49 33.31 9.03 4.13
C LEU A 49 32.97 7.54 4.00
N SER A 50 33.98 6.74 3.70
CA SER A 50 33.85 5.29 3.57
C SER A 50 33.28 4.68 4.85
N ASP A 51 32.40 3.69 4.69
CA ASP A 51 31.87 2.90 5.80
C ASP A 51 32.92 1.96 6.40
N ASP A 52 34.02 1.68 5.67
CA ASP A 52 35.15 0.94 6.22
C ASP A 52 35.92 1.81 7.23
N PRO A 53 36.00 1.40 8.51
CA PRO A 53 36.70 2.16 9.53
C PRO A 53 38.17 2.42 9.23
N ALA A 54 38.83 1.55 8.47
CA ALA A 54 40.23 1.70 8.08
C ALA A 54 40.43 2.79 7.01
N ASP A 55 39.48 2.90 6.09
CA ASP A 55 39.49 3.90 5.03
C ASP A 55 38.94 5.25 5.51
N ALA A 56 37.93 5.24 6.37
CA ALA A 56 37.40 6.44 7.01
C ALA A 56 38.46 7.17 7.83
N LYS A 57 39.31 6.45 8.58
CA LYS A 57 40.43 7.02 9.31
C LYS A 57 41.49 7.70 8.41
N LYS A 58 41.57 7.28 7.14
CA LYS A 58 42.46 7.87 6.13
C LYS A 58 41.79 9.00 5.34
N GLY A 59 40.54 9.34 5.68
CA GLY A 59 39.76 10.36 4.99
C GLY A 59 39.33 9.95 3.57
N ARG A 60 39.28 8.65 3.28
CA ARG A 60 38.84 8.18 1.96
C ARG A 60 37.35 8.38 1.80
N MET A 61 36.99 9.01 0.67
CA MET A 61 35.61 9.21 0.25
C MET A 61 35.18 8.06 -0.64
N GLN A 62 33.93 7.62 -0.50
CA GLN A 62 33.29 6.69 -1.43
C GLN A 62 32.15 7.42 -2.16
N GLU A 63 31.90 7.01 -3.40
CA GLU A 63 30.73 7.44 -4.14
C GLU A 63 29.52 6.65 -3.68
N ASP A 64 28.42 7.34 -3.49
CA ASP A 64 27.16 6.76 -3.05
C ASP A 64 26.00 7.47 -3.76
N PHE A 65 24.82 6.89 -3.71
CA PHE A 65 23.63 7.45 -4.32
C PHE A 65 22.38 7.18 -3.49
N CYS A 66 21.39 8.02 -3.68
CA CYS A 66 20.05 7.81 -3.10
C CYS A 66 18.98 8.42 -4.00
N TYR A 67 17.74 8.11 -3.68
CA TYR A 67 16.56 8.73 -4.28
C TYR A 67 15.88 9.64 -3.27
N VAL A 68 15.49 10.83 -3.71
CA VAL A 68 14.79 11.79 -2.85
C VAL A 68 13.47 12.17 -3.50
N ILE A 69 12.38 12.00 -2.77
CA ILE A 69 11.06 12.49 -3.18
C ILE A 69 10.84 13.83 -2.49
N VAL A 70 10.62 14.86 -3.29
CA VAL A 70 10.31 16.21 -2.82
C VAL A 70 8.82 16.46 -3.00
N PHE A 71 8.11 16.69 -1.90
CA PHE A 71 6.68 16.97 -1.89
C PHE A 71 6.40 18.46 -2.15
N PRO A 72 5.18 18.82 -2.63
CA PRO A 72 4.82 20.20 -2.92
C PRO A 72 4.85 21.14 -1.71
N ASN A 73 4.76 20.60 -0.50
CA ASN A 73 4.88 21.34 0.76
C ASN A 73 6.35 21.59 1.18
N GLY A 74 7.32 21.11 0.39
CA GLY A 74 8.75 21.20 0.69
C GLY A 74 9.30 20.07 1.58
N ASP A 75 8.45 19.16 2.06
CA ASP A 75 8.93 17.97 2.76
C ASP A 75 9.72 17.05 1.81
N THR A 76 10.61 16.27 2.39
CA THR A 76 11.44 15.33 1.62
C THR A 76 11.38 13.93 2.22
N LYS A 77 11.44 12.93 1.36
CA LYS A 77 11.61 11.53 1.75
C LYS A 77 12.82 10.96 1.04
N LEU A 78 13.80 10.51 1.81
CA LEU A 78 15.00 9.86 1.33
C LEU A 78 14.74 8.35 1.24
N LEU A 79 15.23 7.71 0.17
CA LEU A 79 15.15 6.29 -0.11
C LEU A 79 16.56 5.83 -0.52
N ASP A 80 17.10 4.86 0.20
CA ASP A 80 18.51 4.49 0.09
C ASP A 80 18.82 3.69 -1.19
N ASN A 81 17.80 3.04 -1.77
CA ASN A 81 18.01 2.20 -2.95
C ASN A 81 16.78 2.18 -3.88
N GLY A 82 16.96 1.60 -5.08
CA GLY A 82 15.90 1.49 -6.08
C GLY A 82 14.75 0.58 -5.67
N GLU A 83 14.99 -0.41 -4.81
CA GLU A 83 13.93 -1.30 -4.31
C GLU A 83 12.95 -0.53 -3.42
N GLU A 84 13.45 0.31 -2.53
CA GLU A 84 12.61 1.18 -1.70
C GLU A 84 11.79 2.16 -2.55
N LEU A 85 12.38 2.69 -3.63
CA LEU A 85 11.66 3.53 -4.58
C LEU A 85 10.50 2.77 -5.23
N VAL A 86 10.74 1.55 -5.71
CA VAL A 86 9.71 0.69 -6.31
C VAL A 86 8.62 0.35 -5.31
N LEU A 87 8.98 -0.05 -4.10
CA LEU A 87 8.02 -0.36 -3.03
C LEU A 87 7.18 0.87 -2.65
N TYR A 88 7.80 2.04 -2.60
CA TYR A 88 7.08 3.29 -2.35
C TYR A 88 6.04 3.59 -3.44
N PHE A 89 6.41 3.42 -4.72
CA PHE A 89 5.49 3.60 -5.83
C PHE A 89 4.36 2.56 -5.83
N GLN A 90 4.65 1.31 -5.54
CA GLN A 90 3.64 0.26 -5.41
C GLN A 90 2.63 0.61 -4.30
N ALA A 91 3.11 1.04 -3.14
CA ALA A 91 2.24 1.43 -2.03
C ALA A 91 1.35 2.64 -2.40
N LEU A 92 1.86 3.60 -3.17
CA LEU A 92 1.07 4.74 -3.68
C LEU A 92 0.00 4.31 -4.68
N LEU A 93 0.34 3.40 -5.60
CA LEU A 93 -0.61 2.85 -6.57
C LEU A 93 -1.72 2.07 -5.86
N ASP A 94 -1.34 1.25 -4.88
CA ASP A 94 -2.31 0.48 -4.09
C ASP A 94 -3.24 1.38 -3.25
N ARG A 95 -2.73 2.49 -2.74
CA ARG A 95 -3.55 3.47 -2.03
C ARG A 95 -4.56 4.17 -2.94
N LYS A 96 -4.23 4.36 -4.23
CA LYS A 96 -5.12 4.99 -5.23
C LYS A 96 -6.12 4.02 -5.84
N ARG A 97 -5.94 2.71 -5.64
CA ARG A 97 -6.90 1.71 -6.14
C ARG A 97 -8.26 1.92 -5.48
N THR A 98 -9.25 2.23 -6.29
CA THR A 98 -10.63 2.34 -5.84
C THR A 98 -11.14 0.96 -5.41
N VAL A 99 -12.13 0.94 -4.51
CA VAL A 99 -12.79 -0.30 -4.06
C VAL A 99 -13.26 -1.14 -5.26
N TRP A 100 -13.73 -0.49 -6.32
CA TRP A 100 -14.15 -1.15 -7.57
C TRP A 100 -13.01 -1.84 -8.32
N GLN A 101 -11.80 -1.27 -8.34
CA GLN A 101 -10.63 -1.91 -8.95
C GLN A 101 -10.19 -3.14 -8.14
N ARG A 102 -10.28 -3.10 -6.82
CA ARG A 102 -10.05 -4.29 -5.97
C ARG A 102 -11.09 -5.38 -6.20
N PHE A 103 -12.36 -5.00 -6.44
CA PHE A 103 -13.41 -5.94 -6.79
C PHE A 103 -13.19 -6.62 -8.14
N SER A 104 -12.65 -5.91 -9.14
CA SER A 104 -12.39 -6.51 -10.47
C SER A 104 -11.22 -7.50 -10.49
N GLU A 105 -10.35 -7.46 -9.49
CA GLU A 105 -9.22 -8.40 -9.32
C GLU A 105 -9.59 -9.67 -8.52
N LEU A 106 -10.80 -9.69 -7.91
CA LEU A 106 -11.30 -10.89 -7.23
C LEU A 106 -11.57 -11.98 -8.28
N ASN A 107 -11.10 -13.19 -7.98
CA ASN A 107 -11.42 -14.35 -8.78
C ASN A 107 -12.94 -14.50 -8.89
N PHE A 108 -13.44 -14.87 -10.08
CA PHE A 108 -14.87 -15.04 -10.32
C PHE A 108 -15.53 -15.96 -9.28
N ASN A 109 -14.82 -17.02 -8.86
CA ASN A 109 -15.29 -17.93 -7.80
C ASN A 109 -15.43 -17.26 -6.44
N ASP A 110 -14.52 -16.33 -6.10
CA ASP A 110 -14.58 -15.59 -4.83
C ASP A 110 -15.73 -14.58 -4.85
N MET A 111 -16.01 -13.97 -6.00
CA MET A 111 -17.17 -13.08 -6.19
C MET A 111 -18.49 -13.83 -6.04
N ILE A 112 -18.62 -15.00 -6.66
CA ILE A 112 -19.82 -15.85 -6.52
C ILE A 112 -19.98 -16.25 -5.06
N GLY A 113 -18.90 -16.68 -4.40
CA GLY A 113 -18.92 -17.05 -3.00
C GLY A 113 -19.40 -15.93 -2.08
N ALA A 114 -18.84 -14.72 -2.28
CA ALA A 114 -19.27 -13.54 -1.53
C ALA A 114 -20.74 -13.18 -1.80
N PHE A 115 -21.21 -13.30 -3.03
CA PHE A 115 -22.60 -13.02 -3.40
C PHE A 115 -23.57 -14.02 -2.75
N ILE A 116 -23.24 -15.32 -2.78
CA ILE A 116 -24.06 -16.36 -2.15
C ILE A 116 -24.10 -16.15 -0.63
N ALA A 117 -22.95 -15.88 0.00
CA ALA A 117 -22.90 -15.60 1.44
C ALA A 117 -23.74 -14.37 1.81
N PHE A 118 -23.66 -13.30 1.02
CA PHE A 118 -24.45 -12.10 1.24
C PHE A 118 -25.96 -12.36 1.06
N ALA A 119 -26.35 -13.13 0.04
CA ALA A 119 -27.76 -13.51 -0.20
C ALA A 119 -28.31 -14.37 0.94
N VAL A 120 -27.54 -15.35 1.44
CA VAL A 120 -27.94 -16.21 2.54
C VAL A 120 -28.08 -15.41 3.85
N ILE A 121 -27.07 -14.60 4.20
CA ILE A 121 -27.09 -13.80 5.43
C ILE A 121 -28.20 -12.74 5.35
N GLY A 122 -28.33 -12.04 4.22
CA GLY A 122 -29.33 -11.01 4.00
C GLY A 122 -30.76 -11.61 4.05
N GLY A 123 -30.97 -12.74 3.37
CA GLY A 123 -32.25 -13.47 3.39
C GLY A 123 -32.63 -13.92 4.80
N PHE A 124 -31.68 -14.47 5.54
CA PHE A 124 -31.91 -14.89 6.94
C PHE A 124 -32.22 -13.70 7.84
N THR A 125 -31.47 -12.62 7.73
CA THR A 125 -31.75 -11.39 8.51
C THR A 125 -33.13 -10.82 8.18
N PHE A 126 -33.50 -10.81 6.88
CA PHE A 126 -34.84 -10.37 6.47
C PHE A 126 -35.93 -11.23 7.06
N LEU A 127 -35.79 -12.57 7.06
CA LEU A 127 -36.77 -13.48 7.67
C LEU A 127 -36.91 -13.26 9.18
N ILE A 128 -35.79 -13.04 9.89
CA ILE A 128 -35.84 -12.73 11.34
C ILE A 128 -36.62 -11.43 11.58
N ILE A 129 -36.32 -10.38 10.83
CA ILE A 129 -37.02 -9.09 10.99
C ILE A 129 -38.50 -9.25 10.65
N HIS A 130 -38.82 -9.93 9.57
CA HIS A 130 -40.22 -10.15 9.15
C HIS A 130 -40.99 -10.93 10.20
N ALA A 131 -40.41 -12.02 10.74
CA ALA A 131 -41.05 -12.81 11.80
C ALA A 131 -41.24 -12.00 13.08
N ALA A 132 -40.23 -11.22 13.47
CA ALA A 132 -40.34 -10.37 14.67
C ALA A 132 -41.43 -9.30 14.53
N LEU A 133 -41.56 -8.68 13.35
CA LEU A 133 -42.59 -7.67 13.08
C LEU A 133 -44.03 -8.26 13.07
N ASN A 134 -44.17 -9.51 12.66
CA ASN A 134 -45.48 -10.19 12.58
C ASN A 134 -45.78 -11.08 13.78
N ASN A 135 -44.96 -11.07 14.83
CA ASN A 135 -45.09 -11.91 16.03
C ASN A 135 -45.19 -13.41 15.70
N ILE A 136 -44.50 -13.87 14.66
CA ILE A 136 -44.45 -15.29 14.25
C ILE A 136 -43.40 -15.99 15.10
N PRO A 137 -43.75 -17.07 15.83
CA PRO A 137 -42.78 -17.79 16.63
C PRO A 137 -41.72 -18.43 15.77
N PRO A 138 -40.43 -18.47 16.22
CA PRO A 138 -39.30 -19.03 15.43
C PRO A 138 -39.51 -20.46 14.96
N GLU A 139 -40.25 -21.24 15.73
CA GLU A 139 -40.53 -22.66 15.46
C GLU A 139 -41.36 -22.87 14.18
N ASP A 140 -42.14 -21.86 13.78
CA ASP A 140 -43.05 -21.96 12.62
C ASP A 140 -42.35 -21.62 11.27
N TRP A 141 -41.22 -20.89 11.29
CA TRP A 141 -40.57 -20.45 10.05
C TRP A 141 -39.12 -20.89 9.91
N ILE A 142 -38.48 -21.39 10.97
CA ILE A 142 -37.15 -22.00 10.90
C ILE A 142 -37.32 -23.53 10.84
N SER A 143 -37.38 -24.07 9.61
CA SER A 143 -37.33 -25.51 9.45
C SER A 143 -35.94 -26.07 9.70
N LYS A 144 -35.83 -27.31 10.15
CA LYS A 144 -34.53 -28.00 10.33
C LYS A 144 -33.79 -28.11 9.03
N GLU A 145 -34.51 -28.28 7.92
CA GLU A 145 -33.97 -28.34 6.55
C GLU A 145 -33.35 -27.03 6.15
N PHE A 146 -33.99 -25.90 6.48
CA PHE A 146 -33.43 -24.56 6.21
C PHE A 146 -32.12 -24.31 6.97
N LEU A 147 -32.07 -24.64 8.27
CA LEU A 147 -30.86 -24.55 9.07
C LEU A 147 -29.75 -25.46 8.53
N ALA A 148 -30.08 -26.65 8.04
CA ALA A 148 -29.10 -27.55 7.43
C ALA A 148 -28.51 -26.95 6.15
N ILE A 149 -29.33 -26.34 5.28
CA ILE A 149 -28.87 -25.69 4.04
C ILE A 149 -27.96 -24.50 4.39
N VAL A 150 -28.35 -23.63 5.30
CA VAL A 150 -27.55 -22.47 5.73
C VAL A 150 -26.23 -22.94 6.30
N SER A 151 -26.22 -23.96 7.18
CA SER A 151 -25.00 -24.51 7.77
C SER A 151 -24.08 -25.13 6.72
N MET A 152 -24.64 -25.81 5.72
CA MET A 152 -23.86 -26.40 4.61
C MET A 152 -23.21 -25.31 3.77
N VAL A 153 -23.94 -24.25 3.41
CA VAL A 153 -23.40 -23.11 2.64
C VAL A 153 -22.31 -22.40 3.41
N LEU A 154 -22.54 -22.09 4.69
CA LEU A 154 -21.53 -21.44 5.54
C LEU A 154 -20.29 -22.33 5.72
N GLY A 155 -20.48 -23.62 5.97
CA GLY A 155 -19.39 -24.60 6.10
C GLY A 155 -18.55 -24.71 4.84
N PHE A 156 -19.19 -24.71 3.66
CA PHE A 156 -18.49 -24.78 2.38
C PHE A 156 -17.67 -23.52 2.09
N TYR A 157 -18.23 -22.35 2.35
CA TYR A 157 -17.55 -21.07 2.03
C TYR A 157 -16.55 -20.64 3.09
N PHE A 158 -16.84 -20.81 4.37
CA PHE A 158 -15.97 -20.37 5.46
C PHE A 158 -15.08 -21.47 6.03
N GLY A 159 -15.41 -22.76 5.77
CA GLY A 159 -14.58 -23.89 6.16
C GLY A 159 -13.40 -24.15 5.21
N ARG A 160 -13.35 -23.48 4.06
CA ARG A 160 -12.25 -23.60 3.10
C ARG A 160 -11.08 -22.75 3.59
N ASN A 161 -10.22 -23.31 4.44
CA ASN A 161 -8.95 -22.69 4.77
C ASN A 161 -8.18 -22.41 3.48
N PRO A 162 -7.80 -21.16 3.17
CA PRO A 162 -6.83 -20.93 2.11
C PRO A 162 -5.56 -21.67 2.52
N LYS A 163 -5.18 -22.70 1.75
CA LYS A 163 -3.87 -23.32 1.92
C LYS A 163 -2.84 -22.21 1.88
N SER A 164 -2.06 -22.08 2.96
CA SER A 164 -0.85 -21.28 2.97
C SER A 164 -0.04 -21.69 1.73
N LYS A 165 0.20 -20.74 0.85
CA LYS A 165 1.19 -20.93 -0.21
C LYS A 165 2.54 -20.82 0.52
N ASP A 166 3.12 -22.00 0.80
CA ASP A 166 4.55 -22.12 1.07
C ASP A 166 5.33 -21.82 -0.21
#